data_98eef65010051944186e2573f69e8935
#
_entry.id   98eef65010051944186e2573f69e8935
#
_cell.length_a   1.000
_cell.length_b   1.000
_cell.length_c   1.000
_cell.angle_alpha   90.00
_cell.angle_beta   90.00
_cell.angle_gamma   90.00
#
_symmetry.space_group_name_H-M   'P 1'
#
loop_
_entity.id
_entity.type
_entity.pdbx_description
1 polymer ?
#
loop_
_entity_poly.entity_id
_entity_poly.type
_entity_poly.pdbx_seq_one_letter_code
_entity_poly.pdbx_strand_id
1 'polypeptide(L)'
;MPSRIEISVRSLVEFVLRSGDLGASSSFSPARMQEGIRIHQQLQQIKGRYIEKELPLRLDIKVNDIDFRISGRADGLMLDEGFYIIDEIKSTAKSLSNCEEEEVHLAQAKFYAYIYALDNKLDNIGANVTYYSLHDEDIKTFEHEYERQELETYVTHILHSYSLFCMLLERLKDERDESILTLEFPFDSYRKGQKKMINDVYRAISQKKRLFVKAPTGIGKTISTIYPAL
;
A
#
# COMPACT_ATOMS: atom_id res chain seq x y z
N MET A 1 -7.68 8.85 -17.21
CA MET A 1 -6.88 7.93 -16.35
C MET A 1 -5.57 8.58 -15.97
N PRO A 2 -5.04 8.39 -14.76
CA PRO A 2 -3.67 8.83 -14.47
C PRO A 2 -2.72 8.14 -15.46
N SER A 3 -1.76 8.87 -15.99
CA SER A 3 -0.78 8.36 -16.95
C SER A 3 0.08 7.22 -16.37
N ARG A 4 0.14 7.11 -15.06
CA ARG A 4 0.90 6.09 -14.32
C ARG A 4 0.40 5.99 -12.87
N ILE A 5 0.31 4.77 -12.34
CA ILE A 5 0.05 4.50 -10.92
C ILE A 5 1.36 4.08 -10.25
N GLU A 6 1.75 4.79 -9.22
CA GLU A 6 2.92 4.46 -8.40
C GLU A 6 2.47 3.87 -7.06
N ILE A 7 2.94 2.67 -6.74
CA ILE A 7 2.57 1.97 -5.50
C ILE A 7 3.76 1.14 -4.99
N SER A 8 3.88 1.02 -3.66
CA SER A 8 4.87 0.12 -3.08
C SER A 8 4.40 -1.34 -3.15
N VAL A 9 5.35 -2.29 -3.25
CA VAL A 9 5.05 -3.73 -3.16
C VAL A 9 4.19 -4.01 -1.92
N ARG A 10 4.62 -3.52 -0.76
CA ARG A 10 3.90 -3.69 0.50
C ARG A 10 2.45 -3.21 0.43
N SER A 11 2.22 -1.97 -0.01
CA SER A 11 0.87 -1.40 -0.08
C SER A 11 -0.03 -2.16 -1.06
N LEU A 12 0.55 -2.64 -2.16
CA LEU A 12 -0.16 -3.41 -3.17
C LEU A 12 -0.64 -4.76 -2.61
N VAL A 13 0.26 -5.54 -2.00
CA VAL A 13 -0.10 -6.87 -1.47
C VAL A 13 -1.00 -6.76 -0.25
N GLU A 14 -0.76 -5.80 0.67
CA GLU A 14 -1.64 -5.54 1.81
C GLU A 14 -3.05 -5.13 1.36
N PHE A 15 -3.19 -4.45 0.22
CA PHE A 15 -4.48 -4.08 -0.33
C PHE A 15 -5.22 -5.28 -0.95
N VAL A 16 -4.54 -6.06 -1.81
CA VAL A 16 -5.17 -7.13 -2.58
C VAL A 16 -5.46 -8.37 -1.72
N LEU A 17 -4.54 -8.71 -0.80
CA LEU A 17 -4.64 -9.88 0.07
C LEU A 17 -5.24 -9.55 1.44
N ARG A 18 -5.88 -8.40 1.55
CA ARG A 18 -6.50 -7.98 2.81
C ARG A 18 -7.56 -8.97 3.26
N SER A 19 -7.33 -9.57 4.43
CA SER A 19 -8.24 -10.51 5.07
C SER A 19 -8.42 -10.16 6.54
N GLY A 20 -9.53 -10.60 7.17
CA GLY A 20 -9.80 -10.40 8.58
C GLY A 20 -10.71 -9.22 8.90
N ASP A 21 -10.91 -8.95 10.20
CA ASP A 21 -11.80 -7.93 10.72
C ASP A 21 -11.28 -6.51 10.51
N LEU A 22 -12.17 -5.59 10.14
CA LEU A 22 -11.89 -4.16 9.99
C LEU A 22 -11.45 -3.49 11.32
N GLY A 23 -11.62 -4.16 12.45
CA GLY A 23 -11.28 -3.67 13.78
C GLY A 23 -9.87 -4.03 14.27
N ALA A 24 -9.13 -4.84 13.57
CA ALA A 24 -7.76 -5.19 13.93
C ALA A 24 -6.79 -4.06 13.59
N SER A 25 -6.89 -2.93 14.30
CA SER A 25 -5.85 -1.91 14.25
C SER A 25 -4.60 -2.46 14.95
N SER A 26 -3.61 -2.87 14.18
CA SER A 26 -2.25 -2.98 14.72
C SER A 26 -1.88 -1.63 15.31
N SER A 27 -1.71 -1.55 16.61
CA SER A 27 -1.27 -0.32 17.28
C SER A 27 0.16 -0.01 16.81
N PHE A 28 0.27 0.81 15.79
CA PHE A 28 1.53 1.38 15.34
C PHE A 28 2.05 2.31 16.43
N SER A 29 2.97 1.81 17.27
CA SER A 29 3.73 2.67 18.15
C SER A 29 5.09 2.97 17.52
N PRO A 30 5.59 4.22 17.62
CA PRO A 30 6.92 4.56 17.12
C PRO A 30 8.04 3.70 17.72
N ALA A 31 7.86 3.22 18.96
CA ALA A 31 8.78 2.32 19.64
C ALA A 31 8.87 0.96 18.94
N ARG A 32 7.72 0.37 18.51
CA ARG A 32 7.71 -0.90 17.74
C ARG A 32 8.39 -0.77 16.38
N MET A 33 8.24 0.38 15.74
CA MET A 33 8.88 0.64 14.46
C MET A 33 10.41 0.68 14.59
N GLN A 34 10.93 1.36 15.62
CA GLN A 34 12.37 1.39 15.90
C GLN A 34 12.91 0.01 16.29
N GLU A 35 12.17 -0.75 17.07
CA GLU A 35 12.52 -2.12 17.45
C GLU A 35 12.58 -3.05 16.22
N GLY A 36 11.62 -2.95 15.31
CA GLY A 36 11.64 -3.68 14.02
C GLY A 36 12.90 -3.39 13.21
N ILE A 37 13.28 -2.13 13.05
CA ILE A 37 14.51 -1.73 12.35
C ILE A 37 15.76 -2.33 13.00
N ARG A 38 15.84 -2.29 14.33
CA ARG A 38 16.96 -2.88 15.08
C ARG A 38 17.07 -4.39 14.86
N ILE A 39 15.95 -5.09 14.86
CA ILE A 39 15.90 -6.54 14.64
C ILE A 39 16.35 -6.89 13.23
N HIS A 40 15.85 -6.19 12.21
CA HIS A 40 16.30 -6.39 10.83
C HIS A 40 17.82 -6.26 10.74
N GLN A 41 18.41 -5.23 11.33
CA GLN A 41 19.86 -5.01 11.35
C GLN A 41 20.62 -6.13 12.09
N GLN A 42 20.08 -6.63 13.20
CA GLN A 42 20.68 -7.74 13.97
C GLN A 42 20.64 -9.05 13.16
N LEU A 43 19.50 -9.40 12.59
CA LEU A 43 19.35 -10.62 11.78
C LEU A 43 20.24 -10.59 10.53
N GLN A 44 20.33 -9.46 9.88
CA GLN A 44 21.22 -9.26 8.75
C GLN A 44 22.71 -9.40 9.11
N GLN A 45 23.08 -9.21 10.39
CA GLN A 45 24.44 -9.46 10.88
C GLN A 45 24.67 -10.92 11.25
N ILE A 46 23.68 -11.58 11.87
CA ILE A 46 23.78 -12.95 12.40
C ILE A 46 23.84 -13.97 11.25
N LYS A 47 22.99 -13.83 10.24
CA LYS A 47 22.91 -14.82 9.15
C LYS A 47 24.15 -14.86 8.26
N GLY A 48 24.98 -13.80 8.22
CA GLY A 48 26.27 -13.78 7.52
C GLY A 48 26.26 -14.11 6.02
N ARG A 49 25.10 -14.50 5.48
CA ARG A 49 24.88 -15.00 4.12
C ARG A 49 24.37 -13.95 3.13
N TYR A 50 24.02 -12.75 3.60
CA TYR A 50 23.51 -11.71 2.72
C TYR A 50 24.63 -11.10 1.90
N ILE A 51 24.50 -11.19 0.58
CA ILE A 51 25.39 -10.50 -0.37
C ILE A 51 24.96 -9.05 -0.56
N GLU A 52 23.67 -8.76 -0.36
CA GLU A 52 23.12 -7.40 -0.36
C GLU A 52 22.00 -7.25 0.67
N LYS A 53 21.91 -6.08 1.29
CA LYS A 53 20.91 -5.72 2.31
C LYS A 53 20.13 -4.51 1.86
N GLU A 54 18.85 -4.44 2.21
CA GLU A 54 18.00 -3.33 1.85
C GLU A 54 18.01 -3.06 0.33
N LEU A 55 17.91 -4.12 -0.47
CA LEU A 55 18.00 -4.10 -1.92
C LEU A 55 16.84 -3.33 -2.54
N PRO A 56 17.06 -2.16 -3.19
CA PRO A 56 16.00 -1.43 -3.86
C PRO A 56 15.59 -2.12 -5.15
N LEU A 57 14.30 -2.37 -5.31
CA LEU A 57 13.72 -3.06 -6.46
C LEU A 57 12.59 -2.24 -7.06
N ARG A 58 12.47 -2.26 -8.39
CA ARG A 58 11.43 -1.54 -9.12
C ARG A 58 10.99 -2.31 -10.36
N LEU A 59 9.69 -2.33 -10.58
CA LEU A 59 9.05 -2.88 -11.77
C LEU A 59 8.19 -1.80 -12.43
N ASP A 60 8.42 -1.55 -13.71
CA ASP A 60 7.53 -0.80 -14.58
C ASP A 60 6.80 -1.80 -15.50
N ILE A 61 5.49 -1.91 -15.38
CA ILE A 61 4.68 -2.92 -16.10
C ILE A 61 3.31 -2.34 -16.47
N LYS A 62 2.78 -2.77 -17.63
CA LYS A 62 1.45 -2.40 -18.08
C LYS A 62 0.47 -3.56 -17.91
N VAL A 63 -0.65 -3.32 -17.22
CA VAL A 63 -1.73 -4.29 -17.00
C VAL A 63 -3.07 -3.58 -17.20
N ASN A 64 -3.98 -4.16 -18.01
CA ASN A 64 -5.29 -3.60 -18.33
C ASN A 64 -5.25 -2.12 -18.75
N ASP A 65 -4.30 -1.77 -19.62
CA ASP A 65 -4.05 -0.40 -20.11
C ASP A 65 -3.62 0.63 -19.05
N ILE A 66 -3.30 0.19 -17.84
CA ILE A 66 -2.75 1.00 -16.76
C ILE A 66 -1.25 0.77 -16.67
N ASP A 67 -0.46 1.84 -16.71
CA ASP A 67 0.98 1.80 -16.45
C ASP A 67 1.24 1.81 -14.94
N PHE A 68 1.83 0.74 -14.43
CA PHE A 68 2.21 0.63 -13.02
C PHE A 68 3.71 0.84 -12.84
N ARG A 69 4.07 1.61 -11.82
CA ARG A 69 5.39 1.61 -11.23
C ARG A 69 5.29 1.05 -9.81
N ILE A 70 5.85 -0.12 -9.64
CA ILE A 70 5.87 -0.83 -8.37
C ILE A 70 7.29 -0.76 -7.83
N SER A 71 7.46 -0.34 -6.60
CA SER A 71 8.76 -0.22 -5.98
C SER A 71 8.76 -0.73 -4.56
N GLY A 72 9.92 -1.13 -4.09
CA GLY A 72 10.10 -1.53 -2.70
C GLY A 72 11.55 -1.82 -2.41
N ARG A 73 11.79 -2.39 -1.25
CA ARG A 73 13.11 -2.73 -0.78
C ARG A 73 13.04 -4.07 -0.09
N ALA A 74 13.72 -5.08 -0.67
CA ALA A 74 13.86 -6.38 -0.06
C ALA A 74 14.85 -6.29 1.12
N ASP A 75 14.54 -6.96 2.23
CA ASP A 75 15.37 -6.89 3.43
C ASP A 75 16.73 -7.52 3.22
N GLY A 76 16.81 -8.58 2.40
CA GLY A 76 18.08 -9.23 2.08
C GLY A 76 18.06 -10.04 0.81
N LEU A 77 19.23 -10.09 0.16
CA LEU A 77 19.56 -11.01 -0.92
C LEU A 77 20.66 -11.96 -0.44
N MET A 78 20.41 -13.24 -0.54
CA MET A 78 21.37 -14.31 -0.22
C MET A 78 21.82 -15.03 -1.48
N LEU A 79 23.01 -15.60 -1.44
CA LEU A 79 23.54 -16.50 -2.47
C LEU A 79 24.00 -17.78 -1.77
N ASP A 80 23.39 -18.90 -2.13
CA ASP A 80 23.75 -20.21 -1.61
C ASP A 80 24.06 -21.15 -2.79
N GLU A 81 25.28 -21.63 -2.88
CA GLU A 81 25.79 -22.53 -3.96
C GLU A 81 25.43 -22.05 -5.39
N GLY A 82 25.37 -20.75 -5.61
CA GLY A 82 25.02 -20.16 -6.91
C GLY A 82 23.51 -19.91 -7.09
N PHE A 83 22.69 -20.21 -6.10
CA PHE A 83 21.26 -19.97 -6.09
C PHE A 83 20.91 -18.70 -5.31
N TYR A 84 20.22 -17.77 -5.95
CA TYR A 84 19.81 -16.50 -5.34
C TYR A 84 18.51 -16.64 -4.56
N ILE A 85 18.46 -16.03 -3.39
CA ILE A 85 17.31 -16.11 -2.48
C ILE A 85 17.00 -14.71 -1.95
N ILE A 86 15.79 -14.24 -2.15
CA ILE A 86 15.24 -13.05 -1.47
C ILE A 86 14.75 -13.47 -0.08
N ASP A 87 15.10 -12.71 0.95
CA ASP A 87 14.64 -12.95 2.32
C ASP A 87 13.88 -11.70 2.83
N GLU A 88 12.63 -11.92 3.21
CA GLU A 88 11.76 -10.91 3.83
C GLU A 88 11.71 -11.17 5.33
N ILE A 89 12.09 -10.18 6.14
CA ILE A 89 12.23 -10.31 7.59
C ILE A 89 11.04 -9.69 8.30
N LYS A 90 10.45 -10.42 9.23
CA LYS A 90 9.33 -9.95 10.05
C LYS A 90 9.58 -10.19 11.52
N SER A 91 9.28 -9.20 12.37
CA SER A 91 9.28 -9.37 13.81
C SER A 91 7.88 -9.67 14.33
N THR A 92 7.76 -10.60 15.26
CA THR A 92 6.51 -10.95 15.92
C THR A 92 6.66 -10.96 17.43
N ALA A 93 5.59 -10.58 18.15
CA ALA A 93 5.52 -10.72 19.60
C ALA A 93 5.04 -12.12 20.05
N LYS A 94 4.66 -12.97 19.10
CA LYS A 94 4.19 -14.34 19.36
C LYS A 94 5.37 -15.30 19.42
N SER A 95 5.20 -16.39 20.18
CA SER A 95 6.14 -17.53 20.12
C SER A 95 6.12 -18.18 18.74
N LEU A 96 7.28 -18.60 18.26
CA LEU A 96 7.44 -19.23 16.94
C LEU A 96 6.98 -20.70 16.90
N SER A 97 6.69 -21.32 18.05
CA SER A 97 6.20 -22.70 18.11
C SER A 97 4.92 -22.92 17.29
N ASN A 98 4.04 -21.92 17.26
CA ASN A 98 2.78 -21.92 16.53
C ASN A 98 2.73 -20.81 15.46
N CYS A 99 3.89 -20.33 15.00
CA CYS A 99 3.96 -19.32 13.96
C CYS A 99 3.67 -19.97 12.62
N GLU A 100 2.61 -19.50 11.97
CA GLU A 100 2.28 -19.80 10.58
C GLU A 100 2.78 -18.66 9.69
N GLU A 101 3.10 -18.99 8.44
CA GLU A 101 3.49 -18.01 7.45
C GLU A 101 2.27 -17.17 7.03
N GLU A 102 2.40 -15.85 7.08
CA GLU A 102 1.34 -14.95 6.61
C GLU A 102 1.45 -14.74 5.10
N GLU A 103 0.34 -14.95 4.39
CA GLU A 103 0.27 -14.85 2.92
C GLU A 103 0.79 -13.48 2.41
N VAL A 104 0.50 -12.40 3.13
CA VAL A 104 0.95 -11.04 2.78
C VAL A 104 2.48 -10.92 2.82
N HIS A 105 3.14 -11.59 3.77
CA HIS A 105 4.60 -11.56 3.88
C HIS A 105 5.26 -12.38 2.77
N LEU A 106 4.72 -13.58 2.50
CA LEU A 106 5.17 -14.37 1.36
C LEU A 106 4.95 -13.66 0.01
N ALA A 107 3.82 -12.96 -0.13
CA ALA A 107 3.56 -12.16 -1.32
C ALA A 107 4.60 -11.06 -1.54
N GLN A 108 5.06 -10.39 -0.48
CA GLN A 108 6.14 -9.41 -0.58
C GLN A 108 7.43 -10.06 -1.08
N ALA A 109 7.82 -11.18 -0.49
CA ALA A 109 9.01 -11.94 -0.91
C ALA A 109 8.91 -12.39 -2.37
N LYS A 110 7.75 -12.91 -2.81
CA LYS A 110 7.50 -13.30 -4.22
C LYS A 110 7.64 -12.12 -5.18
N PHE A 111 7.10 -10.95 -4.84
CA PHE A 111 7.25 -9.76 -5.67
C PHE A 111 8.71 -9.35 -5.84
N TYR A 112 9.45 -9.32 -4.74
CA TYR A 112 10.87 -8.97 -4.80
C TYR A 112 11.69 -10.01 -5.55
N ALA A 113 11.41 -11.30 -5.34
CA ALA A 113 12.02 -12.39 -6.08
C ALA A 113 11.75 -12.29 -7.58
N TYR A 114 10.51 -12.02 -7.98
CA TYR A 114 10.15 -11.81 -9.39
C TYR A 114 10.93 -10.67 -10.02
N ILE A 115 10.96 -9.49 -9.37
CA ILE A 115 11.65 -8.32 -9.91
C ILE A 115 13.14 -8.61 -10.06
N TYR A 116 13.75 -9.20 -9.04
CA TYR A 116 15.18 -9.54 -9.09
C TYR A 116 15.49 -10.59 -10.17
N ALA A 117 14.68 -11.64 -10.27
CA ALA A 117 14.84 -12.67 -11.30
C ALA A 117 14.68 -12.11 -12.72
N LEU A 118 13.74 -11.18 -12.92
CA LEU A 118 13.52 -10.52 -14.19
C LEU A 118 14.72 -9.67 -14.60
N ASP A 119 15.22 -8.83 -13.69
CA ASP A 119 16.35 -7.92 -13.94
C ASP A 119 17.66 -8.69 -14.21
N ASN A 120 17.86 -9.82 -13.54
CA ASN A 120 19.06 -10.65 -13.65
C ASN A 120 18.92 -11.85 -14.59
N LYS A 121 17.76 -12.00 -15.27
CA LYS A 121 17.46 -13.09 -16.21
C LYS A 121 17.64 -14.48 -15.61
N LEU A 122 17.22 -14.64 -14.36
CA LEU A 122 17.24 -15.92 -13.66
C LEU A 122 15.98 -16.71 -14.02
N ASP A 123 16.12 -18.02 -14.18
CA ASP A 123 14.99 -18.92 -14.42
C ASP A 123 14.34 -19.38 -13.10
N ASN A 124 15.15 -19.50 -12.04
CA ASN A 124 14.70 -19.93 -10.71
C ASN A 124 15.27 -19.01 -9.63
N ILE A 125 14.52 -18.82 -8.55
CA ILE A 125 14.89 -18.00 -7.42
C ILE A 125 14.18 -18.44 -6.14
N GLY A 126 14.85 -18.32 -4.99
CA GLY A 126 14.25 -18.50 -3.68
C GLY A 126 13.53 -17.25 -3.18
N ALA A 127 12.44 -17.47 -2.44
CA ALA A 127 11.73 -16.43 -1.70
C ALA A 127 11.45 -16.92 -0.29
N ASN A 128 12.18 -16.40 0.67
CA ASN A 128 12.09 -16.79 2.07
C ASN A 128 11.33 -15.73 2.88
N VAL A 129 10.63 -16.19 3.91
CA VAL A 129 10.08 -15.33 4.96
C VAL A 129 10.67 -15.74 6.31
N THR A 130 11.40 -14.83 6.92
CA THR A 130 12.08 -15.04 8.18
C THR A 130 11.38 -14.29 9.31
N TYR A 131 10.84 -15.03 10.29
CA TYR A 131 10.25 -14.46 11.49
C TYR A 131 11.24 -14.47 12.65
N TYR A 132 11.28 -13.34 13.37
CA TYR A 132 11.99 -13.20 14.63
C TYR A 132 10.98 -12.97 15.76
N SER A 133 11.03 -13.83 16.79
CA SER A 133 10.21 -13.65 17.98
C SER A 133 10.88 -12.69 18.96
N LEU A 134 10.17 -11.63 19.32
CA LEU A 134 10.57 -10.71 20.39
C LEU A 134 10.49 -11.33 21.78
N HIS A 135 9.72 -12.41 21.91
CA HIS A 135 9.50 -13.09 23.19
C HIS A 135 10.57 -14.15 23.47
N ASP A 136 10.86 -14.96 22.46
CA ASP A 136 11.74 -16.14 22.61
C ASP A 136 13.16 -15.86 22.11
N GLU A 137 13.39 -14.71 21.44
CA GLU A 137 14.62 -14.36 20.73
C GLU A 137 15.06 -15.42 19.70
N ASP A 138 14.09 -16.16 19.17
CA ASP A 138 14.29 -17.27 18.24
C ASP A 138 13.94 -16.86 16.80
N ILE A 139 14.41 -17.65 15.82
CA ILE A 139 14.26 -17.40 14.39
C ILE A 139 13.59 -18.61 13.74
N LYS A 140 12.58 -18.36 12.91
CA LYS A 140 11.95 -19.36 12.04
C LYS A 140 11.91 -18.84 10.62
N THR A 141 12.46 -19.60 9.67
CA THR A 141 12.43 -19.27 8.25
C THR A 141 11.53 -20.26 7.51
N PHE A 142 10.64 -19.75 6.69
CA PHE A 142 9.91 -20.49 5.69
C PHE A 142 10.63 -20.31 4.36
N GLU A 143 11.01 -21.41 3.74
CA GLU A 143 11.84 -21.43 2.53
C GLU A 143 11.01 -21.91 1.34
N HIS A 144 11.07 -21.16 0.26
CA HIS A 144 10.36 -21.45 -0.98
C HIS A 144 11.27 -21.25 -2.18
N GLU A 145 11.07 -22.07 -3.21
CA GLU A 145 11.71 -21.94 -4.50
C GLU A 145 10.64 -21.82 -5.58
N TYR A 146 10.90 -20.95 -6.54
CA TYR A 146 9.95 -20.66 -7.63
C TYR A 146 10.67 -20.56 -8.96
N GLU A 147 10.01 -21.04 -10.01
CA GLU A 147 10.34 -20.63 -11.36
C GLU A 147 9.89 -19.18 -11.60
N ARG A 148 10.69 -18.43 -12.33
CA ARG A 148 10.34 -17.04 -12.67
C ARG A 148 8.97 -16.91 -13.34
N GLN A 149 8.58 -17.91 -14.15
CA GLN A 149 7.28 -17.94 -14.83
C GLN A 149 6.10 -18.11 -13.85
N GLU A 150 6.28 -18.87 -12.79
CA GLU A 150 5.28 -18.99 -11.70
C GLU A 150 5.11 -17.64 -10.99
N LEU A 151 6.21 -16.99 -10.66
CA LEU A 151 6.20 -15.65 -10.04
C LEU A 151 5.57 -14.60 -10.96
N GLU A 152 5.85 -14.64 -12.26
CA GLU A 152 5.22 -13.76 -13.26
C GLU A 152 3.71 -13.91 -13.27
N THR A 153 3.24 -15.15 -13.26
CA THR A 153 1.81 -15.48 -13.21
C THR A 153 1.17 -14.93 -11.93
N TYR A 154 1.83 -15.15 -10.79
CA TYR A 154 1.36 -14.65 -9.49
C TYR A 154 1.30 -13.13 -9.44
N VAL A 155 2.37 -12.45 -9.82
CA VAL A 155 2.47 -10.97 -9.84
C VAL A 155 1.43 -10.36 -10.78
N THR A 156 1.26 -10.94 -11.96
CA THR A 156 0.26 -10.50 -12.94
C THR A 156 -1.16 -10.66 -12.39
N HIS A 157 -1.47 -11.74 -11.68
CA HIS A 157 -2.77 -11.95 -11.05
C HIS A 157 -3.08 -10.87 -9.99
N ILE A 158 -2.13 -10.57 -9.11
CA ILE A 158 -2.27 -9.52 -8.09
C ILE A 158 -2.48 -8.15 -8.75
N LEU A 159 -1.70 -7.84 -9.77
CA LEU A 159 -1.82 -6.57 -10.50
C LEU A 159 -3.12 -6.46 -11.27
N HIS A 160 -3.58 -7.56 -11.86
CA HIS A 160 -4.90 -7.59 -12.51
C HIS A 160 -6.01 -7.27 -11.52
N SER A 161 -6.02 -7.91 -10.35
CA SER A 161 -7.00 -7.65 -9.29
C SER A 161 -6.98 -6.18 -8.85
N TYR A 162 -5.79 -5.61 -8.65
CA TYR A 162 -5.65 -4.20 -8.28
C TYR A 162 -6.08 -3.24 -9.40
N SER A 163 -5.80 -3.58 -10.66
CA SER A 163 -6.18 -2.77 -11.81
C SER A 163 -7.70 -2.64 -11.96
N LEU A 164 -8.45 -3.72 -11.70
CA LEU A 164 -9.92 -3.69 -11.70
C LEU A 164 -10.46 -2.70 -10.66
N PHE A 165 -9.86 -2.66 -9.48
CA PHE A 165 -10.21 -1.67 -8.46
C PHE A 165 -9.91 -0.25 -8.91
N CYS A 166 -8.74 -0.01 -9.53
CA CYS A 166 -8.38 1.30 -10.07
C CYS A 166 -9.37 1.77 -11.15
N MET A 167 -9.77 0.88 -12.05
CA MET A 167 -10.77 1.16 -13.08
C MET A 167 -12.14 1.50 -12.48
N LEU A 168 -12.55 0.77 -11.43
CA LEU A 168 -13.79 1.06 -10.70
C LEU A 168 -13.75 2.46 -10.06
N LEU A 169 -12.65 2.81 -9.41
CA LEU A 169 -12.50 4.14 -8.80
C LEU A 169 -12.57 5.27 -9.82
N GLU A 170 -11.94 5.09 -10.99
CA GLU A 170 -11.99 6.08 -12.06
C GLU A 170 -13.42 6.26 -12.57
N ARG A 171 -14.14 5.16 -12.84
CA ARG A 171 -15.54 5.22 -13.24
C ARG A 171 -16.42 5.92 -12.20
N LEU A 172 -16.27 5.58 -10.92
CA LEU A 172 -17.03 6.22 -9.85
C LEU A 172 -16.71 7.71 -9.71
N LYS A 173 -15.46 8.10 -10.00
CA LYS A 173 -15.06 9.50 -10.04
C LYS A 173 -15.73 10.23 -11.19
N ASP A 174 -15.73 9.65 -12.40
CA ASP A 174 -16.37 10.25 -13.56
C ASP A 174 -17.89 10.42 -13.34
N GLU A 175 -18.57 9.36 -12.86
CA GLU A 175 -19.99 9.40 -12.49
C GLU A 175 -20.30 10.47 -11.43
N ARG A 176 -19.43 10.60 -10.42
CA ARG A 176 -19.55 11.66 -9.41
C ARG A 176 -19.38 13.04 -10.03
N ASP A 177 -18.35 13.25 -10.83
CA ASP A 177 -18.03 14.55 -11.43
C ASP A 177 -19.15 14.99 -12.38
N GLU A 178 -19.73 14.06 -13.17
CA GLU A 178 -20.92 14.32 -13.98
C GLU A 178 -22.14 14.68 -13.13
N SER A 179 -22.39 13.96 -12.02
CA SER A 179 -23.54 14.21 -11.13
C SER A 179 -23.44 15.58 -10.46
N ILE A 180 -22.23 16.04 -10.13
CA ILE A 180 -21.99 17.37 -9.53
C ILE A 180 -22.34 18.50 -10.50
N LEU A 181 -22.11 18.35 -11.80
CA LEU A 181 -22.43 19.37 -12.79
C LEU A 181 -23.95 19.69 -12.87
N THR A 182 -24.78 18.73 -12.52
CA THR A 182 -26.24 18.87 -12.54
C THR A 182 -26.86 19.07 -11.14
N LEU A 183 -25.98 19.15 -10.11
CA LEU A 183 -26.44 19.25 -8.73
C LEU A 183 -27.05 20.61 -8.44
N GLU A 184 -28.35 20.66 -8.21
CA GLU A 184 -29.05 21.84 -7.76
C GLU A 184 -28.95 22.03 -6.24
N PHE A 185 -29.13 23.28 -5.80
CA PHE A 185 -29.20 23.53 -4.36
C PHE A 185 -30.41 22.83 -3.75
N PRO A 186 -30.25 22.00 -2.68
CA PRO A 186 -31.27 21.04 -2.23
C PRO A 186 -32.46 21.67 -1.47
N PHE A 187 -32.67 22.97 -1.58
CA PHE A 187 -33.77 23.69 -0.97
C PHE A 187 -34.32 24.74 -1.94
N ASP A 188 -35.63 24.96 -1.95
CA ASP A 188 -36.33 25.89 -2.83
C ASP A 188 -35.85 27.36 -2.68
N SER A 189 -35.33 27.72 -1.52
CA SER A 189 -34.85 29.08 -1.27
C SER A 189 -33.67 29.12 -0.29
N TYR A 190 -32.88 30.17 -0.44
CA TYR A 190 -31.76 30.45 0.47
C TYR A 190 -32.26 31.18 1.73
N ARG A 191 -31.76 30.79 2.89
CA ARG A 191 -31.94 31.55 4.13
C ARG A 191 -31.12 32.84 4.10
N LYS A 192 -31.53 33.84 4.89
CA LYS A 192 -30.83 35.13 4.98
C LYS A 192 -29.33 34.92 5.31
N GLY A 193 -28.44 35.43 4.46
CA GLY A 193 -27.00 35.30 4.60
C GLY A 193 -26.38 34.00 4.07
N GLN A 194 -27.18 32.98 3.76
CA GLN A 194 -26.71 31.69 3.28
C GLN A 194 -25.98 31.79 1.92
N LYS A 195 -26.58 32.52 0.95
CA LYS A 195 -25.98 32.71 -0.37
C LYS A 195 -24.64 33.44 -0.30
N LYS A 196 -24.50 34.39 0.65
CA LYS A 196 -23.21 35.07 0.87
C LYS A 196 -22.17 34.08 1.38
N MET A 197 -22.54 33.26 2.36
CA MET A 197 -21.63 32.24 2.92
C MET A 197 -21.17 31.23 1.86
N ILE A 198 -22.08 30.75 1.01
CA ILE A 198 -21.76 29.86 -0.12
C ILE A 198 -20.71 30.48 -1.04
N ASN A 199 -20.93 31.75 -1.45
CA ASN A 199 -20.00 32.45 -2.31
C ASN A 199 -18.63 32.67 -1.66
N ASP A 200 -18.60 33.01 -0.37
CA ASP A 200 -17.35 33.23 0.35
C ASP A 200 -16.57 31.91 0.53
N VAL A 201 -17.26 30.78 0.77
CA VAL A 201 -16.64 29.44 0.81
C VAL A 201 -16.09 29.06 -0.56
N TYR A 202 -16.87 29.21 -1.63
CA TYR A 202 -16.41 28.93 -2.99
C TYR A 202 -15.14 29.73 -3.34
N ARG A 203 -15.12 31.02 -3.03
CA ARG A 203 -13.93 31.87 -3.27
C ARG A 203 -12.73 31.45 -2.45
N ALA A 204 -12.95 31.06 -1.19
CA ALA A 204 -11.87 30.61 -0.33
C ALA A 204 -11.23 29.32 -0.87
N ILE A 205 -12.04 28.37 -1.34
CA ILE A 205 -11.58 27.12 -1.96
C ILE A 205 -10.82 27.41 -3.26
N SER A 206 -11.43 28.17 -4.19
CA SER A 206 -10.84 28.50 -5.49
C SER A 206 -9.51 29.26 -5.35
N GLN A 207 -9.36 30.10 -4.33
CA GLN A 207 -8.16 30.88 -4.06
C GLN A 207 -7.19 30.20 -3.09
N LYS A 208 -7.48 28.98 -2.64
CA LYS A 208 -6.69 28.23 -1.62
C LYS A 208 -6.43 29.05 -0.34
N LYS A 209 -7.45 29.80 0.11
CA LYS A 209 -7.39 30.68 1.30
C LYS A 209 -8.12 30.08 2.47
N ARG A 210 -7.74 30.51 3.68
CA ARG A 210 -8.46 30.19 4.91
C ARG A 210 -9.64 31.16 5.07
N LEU A 211 -10.81 30.63 5.48
CA LEU A 211 -12.01 31.40 5.74
C LEU A 211 -12.48 31.13 7.18
N PHE A 212 -12.74 32.18 7.93
CA PHE A 212 -13.36 32.14 9.24
C PHE A 212 -14.75 32.77 9.15
N VAL A 213 -15.78 31.99 9.46
CA VAL A 213 -17.17 32.42 9.39
C VAL A 213 -17.82 32.40 10.77
N LYS A 214 -18.34 33.55 11.20
CA LYS A 214 -19.21 33.65 12.37
C LYS A 214 -20.65 33.78 11.88
N ALA A 215 -21.46 32.74 12.11
CA ALA A 215 -22.83 32.69 11.66
C ALA A 215 -23.75 32.14 12.78
N PRO A 216 -24.98 32.66 12.92
CA PRO A 216 -25.94 32.19 13.91
C PRO A 216 -26.36 30.74 13.65
N THR A 217 -26.97 30.12 14.65
CA THR A 217 -27.63 28.81 14.50
C THR A 217 -28.79 28.93 13.53
N GLY A 218 -29.10 27.83 12.82
CA GLY A 218 -30.22 27.78 11.89
C GLY A 218 -30.01 28.36 10.49
N ILE A 219 -28.87 29.03 10.20
CA ILE A 219 -28.56 29.56 8.86
C ILE A 219 -28.27 28.47 7.81
N GLY A 220 -28.09 27.21 8.22
CA GLY A 220 -27.69 26.12 7.30
C GLY A 220 -26.20 26.12 6.98
N LYS A 221 -25.35 26.26 8.01
CA LYS A 221 -23.87 26.28 7.85
C LYS A 221 -23.33 25.07 7.10
N THR A 222 -23.81 23.88 7.45
CA THR A 222 -23.34 22.63 6.84
C THR A 222 -23.51 22.61 5.33
N ILE A 223 -24.74 22.89 4.84
CA ILE A 223 -24.98 22.91 3.39
C ILE A 223 -24.27 24.05 2.71
N SER A 224 -24.12 25.20 3.39
CA SER A 224 -23.41 26.36 2.84
C SER A 224 -21.89 26.15 2.71
N THR A 225 -21.35 25.14 3.37
CA THR A 225 -19.94 24.76 3.25
C THR A 225 -19.73 23.57 2.33
N ILE A 226 -20.62 22.57 2.37
CA ILE A 226 -20.51 21.36 1.54
C ILE A 226 -20.84 21.66 0.09
N TYR A 227 -22.01 22.28 -0.18
CA TYR A 227 -22.49 22.53 -1.54
C TYR A 227 -21.48 23.26 -2.46
N PRO A 228 -20.79 24.34 -2.04
CA PRO A 228 -19.79 24.98 -2.88
C PRO A 228 -18.42 24.26 -2.89
N ALA A 229 -18.26 23.18 -2.13
CA ALA A 229 -17.03 22.41 -2.05
C ALA A 229 -17.05 21.15 -2.91
N LEU A 230 -18.24 20.76 -3.39
CA LEU A 230 -18.42 19.68 -4.34
C LEU A 230 -17.97 20.10 -5.73
#